data_c2bb41aa110dde4906ab9477c65f95cb
#
_entry.id   c2bb41aa110dde4906ab9477c65f95cb
#
_cell.length_a   1.000
_cell.length_b   1.000
_cell.length_c   1.000
_cell.angle_alpha   90.00
_cell.angle_beta   90.00
_cell.angle_gamma   90.00
#
_symmetry.space_group_name_H-M   'P 1'
#
loop_
_entity.id
_entity.type
_entity.pdbx_description
1 polymer ?
#
loop_
_entity_poly.entity_id
_entity_poly.type
_entity_poly.pdbx_seq_one_letter_code
_entity_poly.pdbx_strand_id
1 'polypeptide(L)'
;MSKIIINTFSIIFINLLIISCESKSTFDIDKARVHIDKKNKKYMEFYNDGDASGVAELHTNDALVMPPNIDMVKGKSSIKRAISDEISAGATDLAFTTINMYGNEEFVTEVGRYSLNVKNEGEIVMSDSGKYVVLWEQVSKNNWLMKADIWNSDLPIKH
;
A
#
# COMPACT_ATOMS: atom_id res chain seq x y z
N MET A 1 86.86 19.67 -2.71
CA MET A 1 86.02 18.46 -2.92
C MET A 1 84.85 18.53 -1.93
N SER A 2 83.72 19.03 -2.38
CA SER A 2 82.55 19.24 -1.52
C SER A 2 81.50 18.17 -1.85
N LYS A 3 81.16 17.33 -0.87
CA LYS A 3 80.13 16.28 -1.02
C LYS A 3 78.76 16.91 -0.76
N ILE A 4 77.89 16.93 -1.79
CA ILE A 4 76.51 17.30 -1.69
C ILE A 4 75.75 16.05 -1.15
N ILE A 5 75.14 16.22 0.03
CA ILE A 5 74.24 15.21 0.61
C ILE A 5 72.84 15.58 0.14
N ILE A 6 72.27 14.77 -0.75
CA ILE A 6 70.87 14.88 -1.19
C ILE A 6 70.01 14.16 -0.15
N ASN A 7 69.26 14.96 0.59
CA ASN A 7 68.30 14.45 1.59
C ASN A 7 66.94 14.16 0.89
N THR A 8 66.65 12.89 0.66
CA THR A 8 65.46 12.45 0.04
C THR A 8 64.34 12.42 1.09
N PHE A 9 63.51 13.45 1.10
CA PHE A 9 62.31 13.50 1.95
C PHE A 9 61.23 12.61 1.28
N SER A 10 60.98 11.41 1.82
CA SER A 10 59.95 10.50 1.39
C SER A 10 58.61 10.96 1.97
N ILE A 11 57.80 11.59 1.14
CA ILE A 11 56.41 12.00 1.52
C ILE A 11 55.55 10.74 1.40
N ILE A 12 55.26 10.13 2.54
CA ILE A 12 54.23 9.05 2.63
C ILE A 12 52.87 9.71 2.59
N PHE A 13 52.19 9.63 1.44
CA PHE A 13 50.79 10.04 1.27
C PHE A 13 49.91 8.93 1.89
N ILE A 14 49.49 9.11 3.13
CA ILE A 14 48.48 8.25 3.76
C ILE A 14 47.11 8.64 3.19
N ASN A 15 46.64 7.87 2.20
CA ASN A 15 45.25 7.93 1.76
C ASN A 15 44.35 7.38 2.87
N LEU A 16 43.78 8.27 3.68
CA LEU A 16 42.68 7.94 4.58
C LEU A 16 41.44 7.68 3.73
N LEU A 17 41.19 6.42 3.40
CA LEU A 17 39.90 5.98 2.88
C LEU A 17 38.88 6.14 4.01
N ILE A 18 38.17 7.25 3.99
CA ILE A 18 36.97 7.43 4.81
C ILE A 18 35.92 6.50 4.21
N ILE A 19 35.81 5.30 4.75
CA ILE A 19 34.66 4.42 4.52
C ILE A 19 33.51 5.10 5.25
N SER A 20 32.76 5.93 4.53
CA SER A 20 31.47 6.41 4.98
C SER A 20 30.53 5.18 5.03
N CYS A 21 30.43 4.60 6.19
CA CYS A 21 29.38 3.63 6.47
C CYS A 21 28.07 4.43 6.55
N GLU A 22 27.39 4.66 5.40
CA GLU A 22 26.00 5.07 5.42
C GLU A 22 25.24 4.00 6.19
N SER A 23 24.83 4.32 7.40
CA SER A 23 23.84 3.51 8.10
C SER A 23 22.57 3.56 7.25
N LYS A 24 22.34 2.54 6.41
CA LYS A 24 21.00 2.34 5.82
C LYS A 24 20.03 2.34 6.97
N SER A 25 19.18 3.35 7.04
CA SER A 25 18.06 3.32 7.99
C SER A 25 17.28 2.05 7.65
N THR A 26 17.29 1.10 8.57
CA THR A 26 16.49 -0.12 8.38
C THR A 26 15.03 0.30 8.28
N PHE A 27 14.36 -0.10 7.19
CA PHE A 27 12.94 0.13 7.01
C PHE A 27 12.17 -0.39 8.24
N ASP A 28 11.31 0.46 8.77
CA ASP A 28 10.51 0.16 9.95
C ASP A 28 9.06 -0.11 9.51
N ILE A 29 8.72 -1.38 9.41
CA ILE A 29 7.39 -1.83 8.98
C ILE A 29 6.28 -1.36 9.92
N ASP A 30 6.56 -1.19 11.22
CA ASP A 30 5.55 -0.74 12.19
C ASP A 30 5.19 0.73 11.97
N LYS A 31 6.16 1.56 11.54
CA LYS A 31 5.86 2.93 11.12
C LYS A 31 5.03 2.97 9.85
N ALA A 32 5.34 2.13 8.85
CA ALA A 32 4.53 2.03 7.65
C ALA A 32 3.10 1.59 7.99
N ARG A 33 2.95 0.59 8.86
CA ARG A 33 1.66 0.11 9.37
C ARG A 33 0.80 1.25 9.92
N VAL A 34 1.34 2.11 10.77
CA VAL A 34 0.59 3.25 11.33
C VAL A 34 0.00 4.16 10.24
N HIS A 35 0.75 4.37 9.15
CA HIS A 35 0.26 5.19 8.03
C HIS A 35 -0.76 4.46 7.16
N ILE A 36 -0.54 3.17 6.90
CA ILE A 36 -1.45 2.33 6.11
C ILE A 36 -2.77 2.11 6.86
N ASP A 37 -2.73 1.84 8.17
CA ASP A 37 -3.95 1.70 8.99
C ASP A 37 -4.83 2.97 8.96
N LYS A 38 -4.21 4.16 8.92
CA LYS A 38 -4.94 5.43 8.71
C LYS A 38 -5.58 5.50 7.33
N LYS A 39 -4.94 4.96 6.28
CA LYS A 39 -5.51 4.90 4.94
C LYS A 39 -6.67 3.90 4.88
N ASN A 40 -6.52 2.72 5.50
CA ASN A 40 -7.59 1.73 5.61
C ASN A 40 -8.81 2.30 6.33
N LYS A 41 -8.59 3.05 7.43
CA LYS A 41 -9.68 3.73 8.13
C LYS A 41 -10.40 4.73 7.23
N LYS A 42 -9.66 5.57 6.48
CA LYS A 42 -10.25 6.51 5.52
C LYS A 42 -10.98 5.80 4.39
N TYR A 43 -10.45 4.67 3.91
CA TYR A 43 -11.13 3.88 2.88
C TYR A 43 -12.50 3.41 3.37
N MET A 44 -12.56 2.82 4.58
CA MET A 44 -13.83 2.39 5.19
C MET A 44 -14.80 3.57 5.40
N GLU A 45 -14.31 4.72 5.89
CA GLU A 45 -15.10 5.94 6.06
C GLU A 45 -15.69 6.39 4.71
N PHE A 46 -14.87 6.63 3.70
CA PHE A 46 -15.32 7.07 2.38
C PHE A 46 -16.29 6.08 1.73
N TYR A 47 -15.97 4.78 1.79
CA TYR A 47 -16.82 3.76 1.20
C TYR A 47 -18.20 3.72 1.86
N ASN A 48 -18.26 3.71 3.18
CA ASN A 48 -19.49 3.63 3.95
C ASN A 48 -20.32 4.94 3.89
N ASP A 49 -19.66 6.08 3.67
CA ASP A 49 -20.31 7.38 3.43
C ASP A 49 -20.73 7.57 1.96
N GLY A 50 -20.43 6.63 1.06
CA GLY A 50 -20.79 6.70 -0.36
C GLY A 50 -19.84 7.56 -1.20
N ASP A 51 -18.67 7.96 -0.66
CA ASP A 51 -17.67 8.78 -1.36
C ASP A 51 -16.71 7.93 -2.18
N ALA A 52 -17.18 7.45 -3.33
CA ALA A 52 -16.33 6.72 -4.29
C ALA A 52 -15.13 7.55 -4.80
N SER A 53 -15.22 8.89 -4.76
CA SER A 53 -14.09 9.76 -5.12
C SER A 53 -13.01 9.70 -4.06
N GLY A 54 -13.36 9.81 -2.79
CA GLY A 54 -12.44 9.67 -1.67
C GLY A 54 -11.72 8.32 -1.67
N VAL A 55 -12.45 7.24 -1.94
CA VAL A 55 -11.86 5.89 -2.09
C VAL A 55 -10.84 5.87 -3.24
N ALA A 56 -11.19 6.40 -4.42
CA ALA A 56 -10.29 6.39 -5.58
C ALA A 56 -9.00 7.20 -5.34
N GLU A 57 -9.04 8.27 -4.53
CA GLU A 57 -7.85 9.07 -4.20
C GLU A 57 -6.85 8.33 -3.28
N LEU A 58 -7.24 7.21 -2.68
CA LEU A 58 -6.33 6.34 -1.93
C LEU A 58 -5.50 5.41 -2.82
N HIS A 59 -5.72 5.43 -4.15
CA HIS A 59 -5.02 4.61 -5.15
C HIS A 59 -4.00 5.42 -5.94
N THR A 60 -2.99 4.75 -6.50
CA THR A 60 -2.10 5.36 -7.50
C THR A 60 -2.85 5.59 -8.82
N ASN A 61 -2.32 6.47 -9.68
CA ASN A 61 -2.98 6.79 -10.95
C ASN A 61 -3.13 5.58 -11.89
N ASP A 62 -2.24 4.62 -11.77
CA ASP A 62 -2.16 3.39 -12.57
C ASP A 62 -2.51 2.13 -11.77
N ALA A 63 -3.15 2.28 -10.62
CA ALA A 63 -3.52 1.17 -9.74
C ALA A 63 -4.36 0.11 -10.46
N LEU A 64 -4.22 -1.12 -10.00
CA LEU A 64 -4.96 -2.29 -10.48
C LEU A 64 -5.84 -2.81 -9.34
N VAL A 65 -7.13 -2.95 -9.60
CA VAL A 65 -8.08 -3.58 -8.67
C VAL A 65 -8.62 -4.82 -9.34
N MET A 66 -8.55 -5.95 -8.65
CA MET A 66 -8.86 -7.28 -9.18
C MET A 66 -10.02 -7.90 -8.38
N PRO A 67 -11.27 -7.51 -8.71
CA PRO A 67 -12.45 -8.05 -8.04
C PRO A 67 -12.66 -9.53 -8.37
N PRO A 68 -13.33 -10.30 -7.51
CA PRO A 68 -13.65 -11.68 -7.81
C PRO A 68 -14.64 -11.78 -8.99
N ASN A 69 -14.39 -12.73 -9.91
CA ASN A 69 -15.28 -13.13 -11.00
C ASN A 69 -15.61 -12.08 -12.07
N ILE A 70 -14.90 -10.95 -12.09
CA ILE A 70 -15.00 -9.91 -13.14
C ILE A 70 -13.60 -9.47 -13.57
N ASP A 71 -13.55 -8.73 -14.69
CA ASP A 71 -12.29 -8.21 -15.25
C ASP A 71 -11.62 -7.22 -14.30
N MET A 72 -10.30 -7.15 -14.41
CA MET A 72 -9.46 -6.21 -13.68
C MET A 72 -9.81 -4.75 -14.03
N VAL A 73 -9.90 -3.91 -13.01
CA VAL A 73 -10.14 -2.47 -13.13
C VAL A 73 -8.81 -1.72 -13.04
N LYS A 74 -8.53 -0.81 -13.97
CA LYS A 74 -7.28 -0.06 -14.04
C LYS A 74 -7.49 1.45 -13.95
N GLY A 75 -6.74 2.07 -13.05
CA GLY A 75 -6.62 3.52 -12.89
C GLY A 75 -7.78 4.16 -12.13
N LYS A 76 -7.49 5.31 -11.49
CA LYS A 76 -8.40 6.00 -10.56
C LYS A 76 -9.82 6.22 -11.10
N SER A 77 -9.97 6.66 -12.35
CA SER A 77 -11.29 6.96 -12.92
C SER A 77 -12.15 5.71 -13.07
N SER A 78 -11.56 4.57 -13.45
CA SER A 78 -12.27 3.30 -13.57
C SER A 78 -12.57 2.72 -12.19
N ILE A 79 -11.62 2.84 -11.24
CA ILE A 79 -11.81 2.42 -9.84
C ILE A 79 -12.95 3.22 -9.20
N LYS A 80 -12.96 4.55 -9.35
CA LYS A 80 -14.06 5.40 -8.87
C LYS A 80 -15.42 4.91 -9.38
N ARG A 81 -15.51 4.57 -10.67
CA ARG A 81 -16.76 4.09 -11.27
C ARG A 81 -17.15 2.74 -10.67
N ALA A 82 -16.24 1.78 -10.59
CA ALA A 82 -16.51 0.46 -10.02
C ALA A 82 -17.01 0.57 -8.57
N ILE A 83 -16.34 1.36 -7.73
CA ILE A 83 -16.76 1.61 -6.34
C ILE A 83 -18.15 2.29 -6.29
N SER A 84 -18.40 3.28 -7.18
CA SER A 84 -19.72 3.93 -7.25
C SER A 84 -20.82 2.95 -7.63
N ASP A 85 -20.54 2.01 -8.55
CA ASP A 85 -21.48 0.98 -8.96
C ASP A 85 -21.78 0.00 -7.82
N GLU A 86 -20.75 -0.43 -7.07
CA GLU A 86 -20.89 -1.28 -5.88
C GLU A 86 -21.77 -0.61 -4.79
N ILE A 87 -21.46 0.64 -4.45
CA ILE A 87 -22.21 1.41 -3.46
C ILE A 87 -23.67 1.60 -3.92
N SER A 88 -23.89 1.91 -5.20
CA SER A 88 -25.22 2.07 -5.80
C SER A 88 -26.02 0.76 -5.80
N ALA A 89 -25.33 -0.38 -5.85
CA ALA A 89 -25.95 -1.70 -5.69
C ALA A 89 -26.26 -2.08 -4.23
N GLY A 90 -25.98 -1.17 -3.29
CA GLY A 90 -26.31 -1.33 -1.86
C GLY A 90 -25.17 -1.82 -0.99
N ALA A 91 -23.94 -1.95 -1.51
CA ALA A 91 -22.78 -2.34 -0.72
C ALA A 91 -22.46 -1.28 0.35
N THR A 92 -22.28 -1.72 1.59
CA THR A 92 -22.11 -0.86 2.78
C THR A 92 -21.52 -1.65 3.95
N ASP A 93 -21.28 -0.97 5.07
CA ASP A 93 -20.75 -1.55 6.31
C ASP A 93 -19.42 -2.29 6.08
N LEU A 94 -18.59 -1.78 5.12
CA LEU A 94 -17.28 -2.32 4.83
C LEU A 94 -16.37 -2.17 6.05
N ALA A 95 -15.74 -3.27 6.42
CA ALA A 95 -14.75 -3.32 7.49
C ALA A 95 -13.52 -4.13 7.07
N PHE A 96 -12.32 -3.62 7.40
CA PHE A 96 -11.04 -4.28 7.19
C PHE A 96 -10.42 -4.70 8.52
N THR A 97 -9.75 -5.85 8.49
CA THR A 97 -8.91 -6.32 9.59
C THR A 97 -7.56 -6.76 9.01
N THR A 98 -6.53 -5.95 9.21
CA THR A 98 -5.15 -6.28 8.81
C THR A 98 -4.63 -7.44 9.66
N ILE A 99 -4.16 -8.50 9.02
CA ILE A 99 -3.52 -9.66 9.68
C ILE A 99 -2.02 -9.43 9.76
N ASN A 100 -1.38 -9.12 8.61
CA ASN A 100 0.07 -8.93 8.55
C ASN A 100 0.48 -7.97 7.44
N MET A 101 1.69 -7.43 7.55
CA MET A 101 2.34 -6.60 6.54
C MET A 101 3.78 -7.03 6.34
N TYR A 102 4.23 -7.00 5.08
CA TYR A 102 5.58 -7.33 4.66
C TYR A 102 6.05 -6.30 3.64
N GLY A 103 7.32 -5.92 3.66
CA GLY A 103 7.79 -5.02 2.61
C GLY A 103 9.07 -4.27 2.94
N ASN A 104 9.26 -3.18 2.23
CA ASN A 104 10.40 -2.29 2.32
C ASN A 104 9.95 -0.83 2.19
N GLU A 105 10.91 0.08 2.04
CA GLU A 105 10.66 1.52 1.97
C GLU A 105 9.86 1.96 0.72
N GLU A 106 9.82 1.15 -0.35
CA GLU A 106 9.11 1.47 -1.58
C GLU A 106 7.72 0.82 -1.62
N PHE A 107 7.64 -0.44 -1.17
CA PHE A 107 6.43 -1.25 -1.25
C PHE A 107 6.15 -2.01 0.05
N VAL A 108 4.88 -2.04 0.41
CA VAL A 108 4.37 -2.87 1.51
C VAL A 108 3.20 -3.70 0.98
N THR A 109 3.28 -5.01 1.22
CA THR A 109 2.17 -5.94 1.01
C THR A 109 1.40 -6.10 2.31
N GLU A 110 0.12 -5.81 2.27
CA GLU A 110 -0.81 -6.05 3.37
C GLU A 110 -1.65 -7.29 3.07
N VAL A 111 -1.83 -8.14 4.07
CA VAL A 111 -2.73 -9.30 4.05
C VAL A 111 -3.78 -9.08 5.12
N GLY A 112 -5.05 -9.22 4.77
CA GLY A 112 -6.13 -8.98 5.70
C GLY A 112 -7.42 -9.73 5.37
N ARG A 113 -8.42 -9.43 6.18
CA ARG A 113 -9.81 -9.88 6.00
C ARG A 113 -10.72 -8.68 5.87
N TYR A 114 -11.80 -8.87 5.12
CA TYR A 114 -12.86 -7.89 5.01
C TYR A 114 -14.20 -8.51 5.39
N SER A 115 -15.14 -7.64 5.69
CA SER A 115 -16.56 -7.94 5.71
C SER A 115 -17.33 -6.74 5.16
N LEU A 116 -18.47 -7.00 4.54
CA LEU A 116 -19.41 -5.98 4.07
C LEU A 116 -20.84 -6.54 4.06
N ASN A 117 -21.80 -5.62 4.00
CA ASN A 117 -23.19 -5.93 3.78
C ASN A 117 -23.68 -5.34 2.46
N VAL A 118 -24.73 -5.95 1.88
CA VAL A 118 -25.50 -5.35 0.80
C VAL A 118 -26.90 -5.12 1.33
N LYS A 119 -27.40 -3.87 1.21
CA LYS A 119 -28.74 -3.46 1.62
C LYS A 119 -29.61 -3.20 0.41
N ASN A 120 -30.87 -3.60 0.51
CA ASN A 120 -31.93 -3.21 -0.41
C ASN A 120 -33.11 -2.69 0.40
N GLU A 121 -33.60 -1.50 0.08
CA GLU A 121 -34.69 -0.81 0.82
C GLU A 121 -34.45 -0.73 2.34
N GLY A 122 -33.16 -0.59 2.74
CA GLY A 122 -32.74 -0.48 4.14
C GLY A 122 -32.49 -1.81 4.86
N GLU A 123 -32.91 -2.95 4.30
CA GLU A 123 -32.73 -4.28 4.87
C GLU A 123 -31.46 -4.95 4.33
N ILE A 124 -30.72 -5.66 5.20
CA ILE A 124 -29.57 -6.45 4.77
C ILE A 124 -30.05 -7.66 4.00
N VAL A 125 -29.74 -7.72 2.69
CA VAL A 125 -30.11 -8.82 1.80
C VAL A 125 -28.94 -9.79 1.56
N MET A 126 -27.70 -9.35 1.82
CA MET A 126 -26.52 -10.19 1.74
C MET A 126 -25.44 -9.67 2.70
N SER A 127 -24.69 -10.60 3.30
CA SER A 127 -23.42 -10.30 3.98
C SER A 127 -22.32 -11.11 3.33
N ASP A 128 -21.18 -10.49 3.11
CA ASP A 128 -19.98 -11.14 2.58
C ASP A 128 -18.79 -10.90 3.51
N SER A 129 -17.90 -11.87 3.53
CA SER A 129 -16.60 -11.75 4.17
C SER A 129 -15.57 -12.56 3.41
N GLY A 130 -14.32 -12.15 3.53
CA GLY A 130 -13.25 -12.82 2.81
C GLY A 130 -11.87 -12.35 3.23
N LYS A 131 -10.94 -12.54 2.34
CA LYS A 131 -9.53 -12.18 2.51
C LYS A 131 -9.06 -11.33 1.35
N TYR A 132 -8.09 -10.47 1.64
CA TYR A 132 -7.51 -9.59 0.64
C TYR A 132 -5.98 -9.52 0.75
N VAL A 133 -5.37 -9.11 -0.35
CA VAL A 133 -3.98 -8.69 -0.43
C VAL A 133 -3.92 -7.35 -1.13
N VAL A 134 -3.28 -6.37 -0.50
CA VAL A 134 -3.03 -5.04 -1.08
C VAL A 134 -1.54 -4.80 -1.18
N LEU A 135 -1.09 -4.34 -2.33
CA LEU A 135 0.23 -3.77 -2.53
C LEU A 135 0.14 -2.25 -2.38
N TRP A 136 0.82 -1.72 -1.38
CA TRP A 136 0.98 -0.29 -1.13
C TRP A 136 2.28 0.21 -1.72
N GLU A 137 2.25 1.37 -2.40
CA GLU A 137 3.41 2.10 -2.92
C GLU A 137 3.63 3.37 -2.10
N GLN A 138 4.87 3.59 -1.62
CA GLN A 138 5.23 4.84 -0.98
C GLN A 138 5.49 5.92 -2.04
N VAL A 139 4.49 6.74 -2.34
CA VAL A 139 4.59 7.80 -3.36
C VAL A 139 5.34 9.05 -2.88
N SER A 140 5.46 9.22 -1.58
CA SER A 140 6.30 10.21 -0.90
C SER A 140 6.48 9.81 0.56
N LYS A 141 7.36 10.49 1.29
CA LYS A 141 7.65 10.16 2.69
C LYS A 141 6.38 10.01 3.52
N ASN A 142 6.15 8.82 4.08
CA ASN A 142 4.99 8.44 4.89
C ASN A 142 3.63 8.55 4.17
N ASN A 143 3.61 8.68 2.85
CA ASN A 143 2.39 8.69 2.06
C ASN A 143 2.31 7.45 1.20
N TRP A 144 1.42 6.56 1.58
CA TRP A 144 1.16 5.28 0.93
C TRP A 144 -0.13 5.33 0.15
N LEU A 145 -0.11 4.81 -1.09
CA LEU A 145 -1.29 4.63 -1.93
C LEU A 145 -1.37 3.17 -2.40
N MET A 146 -2.59 2.70 -2.59
CA MET A 146 -2.84 1.35 -3.13
C MET A 146 -2.37 1.29 -4.58
N LYS A 147 -1.48 0.35 -4.88
CA LYS A 147 -0.95 0.06 -6.21
C LYS A 147 -1.65 -1.11 -6.87
N ALA A 148 -1.94 -2.12 -6.09
CA ALA A 148 -2.73 -3.27 -6.52
C ALA A 148 -3.55 -3.80 -5.35
N ASP A 149 -4.75 -4.27 -5.64
CA ASP A 149 -5.68 -4.84 -4.68
C ASP A 149 -6.37 -6.04 -5.30
N ILE A 150 -6.45 -7.13 -4.54
CA ILE A 150 -7.15 -8.34 -4.90
C ILE A 150 -7.86 -8.91 -3.67
N TRP A 151 -9.08 -9.35 -3.85
CA TRP A 151 -9.80 -10.05 -2.79
C TRP A 151 -10.60 -11.23 -3.33
N ASN A 152 -11.02 -12.08 -2.42
CA ASN A 152 -11.97 -13.14 -2.72
C ASN A 152 -12.85 -13.43 -1.51
N SER A 153 -14.10 -13.73 -1.81
CA SER A 153 -15.12 -14.13 -0.82
C SER A 153 -14.82 -15.50 -0.22
N ASP A 154 -15.23 -15.69 1.03
CA ASP A 154 -15.27 -16.98 1.71
C ASP A 154 -16.66 -17.67 1.54
N LEU A 155 -17.61 -17.04 0.86
CA LEU A 155 -18.90 -17.63 0.55
C LEU A 155 -18.74 -18.82 -0.42
N PRO A 156 -19.54 -19.87 -0.27
CA PRO A 156 -19.53 -21.00 -1.20
C PRO A 156 -19.86 -20.57 -2.63
N ILE A 157 -19.14 -21.13 -3.60
CA ILE A 157 -19.47 -20.95 -5.01
C ILE A 157 -20.84 -21.60 -5.25
N LYS A 158 -21.81 -20.79 -5.68
CA LYS A 158 -23.10 -21.33 -6.14
C LYS A 158 -22.93 -21.86 -7.56
N HIS A 159 -23.11 -23.15 -7.75
CA HIS A 159 -23.13 -23.85 -9.05
C HIS A 159 -24.51 -23.75 -9.67
#